data_5f2b2d1962824191aa136b77ea97289f
#
_entry.id   5f2b2d1962824191aa136b77ea97289f
#
_cell.length_a   1.000
_cell.length_b   1.000
_cell.length_c   1.000
_cell.angle_alpha   90.00
_cell.angle_beta   90.00
_cell.angle_gamma   90.00
#
_symmetry.space_group_name_H-M   'P 1'
#
loop_
_entity.id
_entity.type
_entity.pdbx_description
1 polymer ?
#
loop_
_entity_poly.entity_id
_entity_poly.type
_entity_poly.pdbx_seq_one_letter_code
_entity_poly.pdbx_strand_id
1 'polypeptide(L)'
;VLERALARDAGLGWIGKHSCLINKDAGSWFFLGEIYTDLPLPVDAPASAHCGTCTRCIEVCPTGAIVAPYRVDARRCISYLTIELRESIPEALRPLMGNRI
;
A
#
# COMPACT_ATOMS: atom_id res chain seq x y z
N VAL A 1 -5.22 -7.35 -12.73
CA VAL A 1 -5.87 -6.03 -12.62
C VAL A 1 -5.02 -5.13 -11.74
N LEU A 2 -4.97 -3.84 -12.03
CA LEU A 2 -4.20 -2.84 -11.27
C LEU A 2 -5.14 -2.10 -10.30
N GLU A 3 -5.63 -2.79 -9.28
CA GLU A 3 -6.69 -2.36 -8.36
C GLU A 3 -6.40 -0.98 -7.75
N ARG A 4 -5.17 -0.73 -7.31
CA ARG A 4 -4.79 0.56 -6.72
C ARG A 4 -4.86 1.73 -7.69
N ALA A 5 -4.48 1.50 -8.95
CA ALA A 5 -4.56 2.52 -9.99
C ALA A 5 -6.02 2.84 -10.33
N LEU A 6 -6.83 1.81 -10.51
CA LEU A 6 -8.27 1.98 -10.76
C LEU A 6 -8.97 2.69 -9.60
N ALA A 7 -8.68 2.30 -8.36
CA ALA A 7 -9.25 2.94 -7.18
C ALA A 7 -8.85 4.42 -7.05
N ARG A 8 -7.60 4.76 -7.38
CA ARG A 8 -7.17 6.17 -7.44
C ARG A 8 -7.93 6.94 -8.50
N ASP A 9 -8.04 6.39 -9.70
CA ASP A 9 -8.69 7.05 -10.84
C ASP A 9 -10.20 7.15 -10.63
N ALA A 10 -10.79 6.23 -9.87
CA ALA A 10 -12.19 6.28 -9.42
C ALA A 10 -12.40 7.19 -8.19
N GLY A 11 -11.42 7.95 -7.74
CA GLY A 11 -11.58 8.91 -6.65
C GLY A 11 -11.69 8.31 -5.24
N LEU A 12 -11.44 7.01 -5.06
CA LEU A 12 -11.52 6.36 -3.75
C LEU A 12 -10.41 6.81 -2.78
N GLY A 13 -9.33 7.38 -3.30
CA GLY A 13 -8.20 7.85 -2.51
C GLY A 13 -6.98 8.11 -3.37
N TRP A 14 -5.84 8.35 -2.73
CA TRP A 14 -4.56 8.57 -3.41
C TRP A 14 -3.55 7.48 -3.04
N ILE A 15 -2.55 7.28 -3.88
CA ILE A 15 -1.45 6.36 -3.57
C ILE A 15 -0.47 7.07 -2.63
N GLY A 16 -0.31 6.54 -1.43
CA GLY A 16 0.61 7.06 -0.43
C GLY A 16 2.07 6.73 -0.70
N LYS A 17 2.99 7.38 0.02
CA LYS A 17 4.44 7.14 -0.09
C LYS A 17 4.84 5.70 0.25
N HIS A 18 3.98 4.97 0.96
CA HIS A 18 4.13 3.52 1.24
C HIS A 18 3.57 2.61 0.14
N SER A 19 3.18 3.18 -1.00
CA SER A 19 2.61 2.52 -2.18
C SER A 19 1.21 1.89 -2.02
N CYS A 20 0.56 2.03 -0.86
CA CYS A 20 -0.84 1.62 -0.69
C CYS A 20 -1.80 2.78 -1.00
N LEU A 21 -3.05 2.44 -1.31
CA LEU A 21 -4.12 3.43 -1.43
C LEU A 21 -4.46 3.98 -0.04
N ILE A 22 -4.66 5.29 0.06
CA ILE A 22 -5.11 5.97 1.27
C ILE A 22 -6.45 6.61 0.97
N ASN A 23 -7.47 6.23 1.70
CA ASN A 23 -8.76 6.90 1.72
C ASN A 23 -8.78 7.91 2.87
N LYS A 24 -9.40 9.06 2.66
CA LYS A 24 -9.46 10.15 3.63
C LYS A 24 -10.08 9.73 4.96
N ASP A 25 -11.12 8.92 4.91
CA ASP A 25 -11.91 8.56 6.09
C ASP A 25 -11.54 7.17 6.64
N ALA A 26 -11.16 6.23 5.76
CA ALA A 26 -10.87 4.84 6.11
C ALA A 26 -9.37 4.52 6.26
N GLY A 27 -8.48 5.47 5.94
CA GLY A 27 -7.03 5.20 5.95
C GLY A 27 -6.59 4.26 4.83
N SER A 28 -5.73 3.30 5.15
CA SER A 28 -5.19 2.32 4.18
C SER A 28 -5.52 0.87 4.51
N TRP A 29 -6.36 0.63 5.50
CA TRP A 29 -6.66 -0.73 5.96
C TRP A 29 -8.03 -1.20 5.50
N PHE A 30 -8.09 -1.58 4.23
CA PHE A 30 -9.28 -2.13 3.58
C PHE A 30 -8.86 -2.95 2.36
N PHE A 31 -9.76 -3.80 1.89
CA PHE A 31 -9.59 -4.52 0.64
C PHE A 31 -10.18 -3.74 -0.53
N LEU A 32 -9.56 -3.89 -1.70
CA LEU A 32 -10.08 -3.38 -2.96
C LEU A 32 -10.74 -4.51 -3.74
N GLY A 33 -11.77 -4.18 -4.48
CA GLY A 33 -12.42 -5.10 -5.40
C GLY A 33 -13.09 -4.33 -6.53
N GLU A 34 -13.30 -4.98 -7.67
CA GLU A 34 -13.93 -4.40 -8.85
C GLU A 34 -15.24 -5.12 -9.16
N ILE A 35 -16.21 -4.36 -9.59
CA ILE A 35 -17.45 -4.87 -10.15
C ILE A 35 -17.50 -4.46 -11.62
N TYR A 36 -17.47 -5.45 -12.50
CA TYR A 36 -17.63 -5.22 -13.93
C TYR A 36 -19.12 -5.13 -14.28
N THR A 37 -19.46 -4.07 -15.02
CA THR A 37 -20.85 -3.82 -15.42
C THR A 37 -20.89 -3.15 -16.79
N ASP A 38 -21.99 -3.32 -17.50
CA ASP A 38 -22.29 -2.63 -18.76
C ASP A 38 -23.20 -1.40 -18.54
N LEU A 39 -23.50 -1.04 -17.30
CA LEU A 39 -24.27 0.14 -16.97
C LEU A 39 -23.50 1.41 -17.32
N PRO A 40 -24.14 2.41 -17.95
CA PRO A 40 -23.51 3.70 -18.30
C PRO A 40 -23.40 4.59 -17.06
N LEU A 41 -22.55 4.20 -16.11
CA LEU A 41 -22.32 4.96 -14.89
C LEU A 41 -21.46 6.20 -15.17
N PRO A 42 -21.70 7.33 -14.46
CA PRO A 42 -20.82 8.49 -14.56
C PRO A 42 -19.42 8.16 -14.05
N VAL A 43 -18.39 8.72 -14.70
CA VAL A 43 -16.99 8.53 -14.31
C VAL A 43 -16.63 9.53 -13.22
N ASP A 44 -16.05 9.07 -12.13
CA ASP A 44 -15.56 9.89 -11.04
C ASP A 44 -14.23 10.57 -11.39
N ALA A 45 -13.91 11.64 -10.68
CA ALA A 45 -12.64 12.32 -10.80
C ALA A 45 -11.61 11.70 -9.82
N PRO A 46 -10.31 11.60 -10.21
CA PRO A 46 -9.26 11.15 -9.31
C PRO A 46 -9.16 11.99 -8.03
N ALA A 47 -8.89 11.35 -6.90
CA ALA A 47 -8.64 12.05 -5.65
C ALA A 47 -7.28 12.76 -5.66
N SER A 48 -7.21 13.92 -5.01
CA SER A 48 -5.95 14.65 -4.83
C SER A 48 -5.05 13.97 -3.80
N ALA A 49 -3.73 14.03 -4.02
CA ALA A 49 -2.74 13.48 -3.08
C ALA A 49 -2.55 14.41 -1.87
N HIS A 50 -2.46 13.82 -0.68
CA HIS A 50 -2.31 14.55 0.58
C HIS A 50 -1.07 14.16 1.39
N CYS A 51 -0.13 13.40 0.84
CA CYS A 51 1.10 13.03 1.57
C CYS A 51 2.02 14.23 1.85
N GLY A 52 2.10 15.21 0.94
CA GLY A 52 2.91 16.42 1.13
C GLY A 52 4.31 16.11 1.66
N THR A 53 4.70 16.75 2.76
CA THR A 53 5.99 16.58 3.45
C THR A 53 6.00 15.39 4.43
N CYS A 54 4.88 14.70 4.66
CA CYS A 54 4.80 13.61 5.63
C CYS A 54 5.70 12.43 5.23
N THR A 55 6.47 11.91 6.21
CA THR A 55 7.39 10.77 6.06
C THR A 55 7.12 9.63 7.04
N ARG A 56 6.04 9.71 7.82
CA ARG A 56 5.76 8.77 8.92
C ARG A 56 5.79 7.31 8.51
N CYS A 57 5.23 6.95 7.35
CA CYS A 57 5.24 5.55 6.89
C CYS A 57 6.66 5.04 6.61
N ILE A 58 7.57 5.91 6.17
CA ILE A 58 8.98 5.58 5.92
C ILE A 58 9.70 5.35 7.26
N GLU A 59 9.50 6.25 8.21
CA GLU A 59 10.15 6.24 9.53
C GLU A 59 9.72 5.08 10.41
N VAL A 60 8.42 4.73 10.39
CA VAL A 60 7.88 3.66 11.25
C VAL A 60 8.03 2.24 10.67
N CYS A 61 8.48 2.10 9.43
CA CYS A 61 8.65 0.78 8.81
C CYS A 61 9.81 0.03 9.50
N PRO A 62 9.55 -1.02 10.28
CA PRO A 62 10.58 -1.62 11.15
C PRO A 62 11.68 -2.31 10.36
N THR A 63 11.41 -2.76 9.16
CA THR A 63 12.39 -3.40 8.26
C THR A 63 13.00 -2.42 7.25
N GLY A 64 12.58 -1.15 7.27
CA GLY A 64 13.02 -0.14 6.31
C GLY A 64 12.71 -0.52 4.86
N ALA A 65 11.58 -1.18 4.63
CA ALA A 65 11.17 -1.61 3.30
C ALA A 65 10.80 -0.46 2.37
N ILE A 66 10.33 0.67 2.92
CA ILE A 66 10.00 1.87 2.14
C ILE A 66 11.29 2.68 1.96
N VAL A 67 12.03 2.37 0.91
CA VAL A 67 13.39 2.89 0.67
C VAL A 67 13.42 4.34 0.15
N ALA A 68 12.31 4.81 -0.38
CA ALA A 68 12.09 6.19 -0.79
C ALA A 68 10.57 6.41 -0.95
N PRO A 69 10.08 7.65 -1.03
CA PRO A 69 8.68 7.91 -1.35
C PRO A 69 8.23 7.13 -2.60
N TYR A 70 7.14 6.38 -2.44
CA TYR A 70 6.53 5.54 -3.50
C TYR A 70 7.39 4.35 -3.97
N ARG A 71 8.45 4.00 -3.25
CA ARG A 71 9.35 2.89 -3.59
C ARG A 71 9.48 1.93 -2.41
N VAL A 72 9.04 0.70 -2.61
CA VAL A 72 9.13 -0.38 -1.63
C VAL A 72 10.07 -1.45 -2.13
N ASP A 73 11.04 -1.85 -1.30
CA ASP A 73 11.82 -3.07 -1.52
C ASP A 73 11.05 -4.25 -0.92
N ALA A 74 10.40 -5.02 -1.79
CA ALA A 74 9.58 -6.16 -1.39
C ALA A 74 10.36 -7.19 -0.55
N ARG A 75 11.66 -7.38 -0.81
CA ARG A 75 12.51 -8.34 -0.08
C ARG A 75 12.63 -8.03 1.41
N ARG A 76 12.30 -6.79 1.81
CA ARG A 76 12.29 -6.32 3.19
C ARG A 76 10.87 -6.09 3.73
N CYS A 77 9.87 -6.17 2.87
CA CYS A 77 8.49 -5.90 3.25
C CYS A 77 7.91 -7.05 4.07
N ILE A 78 7.39 -6.76 5.26
CA ILE A 78 6.78 -7.76 6.14
C ILE A 78 5.63 -8.49 5.42
N SER A 79 4.81 -7.77 4.67
CA SER A 79 3.73 -8.36 3.89
C SER A 79 4.25 -9.41 2.89
N TYR A 80 5.32 -9.10 2.16
CA TYR A 80 5.95 -10.08 1.27
C TYR A 80 6.52 -11.26 2.06
N LEU A 81 7.24 -10.99 3.15
CA LEU A 81 7.92 -12.02 3.94
C LEU A 81 6.96 -13.00 4.59
N THR A 82 5.73 -12.58 4.90
CA THR A 82 4.73 -13.40 5.59
C THR A 82 3.71 -14.03 4.66
N ILE A 83 3.47 -13.47 3.47
CA ILE A 83 2.42 -13.92 2.55
C ILE A 83 3.00 -14.60 1.31
N GLU A 84 4.01 -13.98 0.69
CA GLU A 84 4.51 -14.39 -0.63
C GLU A 84 5.78 -15.27 -0.55
N LEU A 85 6.61 -15.03 0.47
CA LEU A 85 7.87 -15.76 0.61
C LEU A 85 7.59 -17.24 0.94
N ARG A 86 8.15 -18.14 0.13
CA ARG A 86 8.00 -19.60 0.30
C ARG A 86 9.14 -20.24 1.07
N GLU A 87 10.15 -19.46 1.39
CA GLU A 87 11.34 -19.86 2.14
C GLU A 87 11.32 -19.32 3.56
N SER A 88 12.29 -19.67 4.35
CA SER A 88 12.46 -19.11 5.69
C SER A 88 12.77 -17.62 5.62
N ILE A 89 12.13 -16.84 6.48
CA ILE A 89 12.42 -15.40 6.63
C ILE A 89 13.91 -15.22 7.00
N PRO A 90 14.65 -14.32 6.32
CA PRO A 90 16.03 -14.04 6.63
C PRO A 90 16.23 -13.69 8.11
N GLU A 91 17.23 -14.30 8.77
CA GLU A 91 17.44 -14.13 10.20
C GLU A 91 17.61 -12.66 10.62
N ALA A 92 18.30 -11.87 9.80
CA ALA A 92 18.50 -10.45 10.08
C ALA A 92 17.20 -9.62 10.13
N LEU A 93 16.13 -10.08 9.50
CA LEU A 93 14.83 -9.38 9.48
C LEU A 93 13.89 -9.81 10.62
N ARG A 94 14.08 -11.01 11.18
CA ARG A 94 13.20 -11.56 12.23
C ARG A 94 13.08 -10.66 13.46
N PRO A 95 14.20 -10.16 14.05
CA PRO A 95 14.12 -9.26 15.21
C PRO A 95 13.41 -7.94 14.87
N LEU A 96 13.58 -7.43 13.65
CA LEU A 96 12.96 -6.19 13.20
C LEU A 96 11.45 -6.33 13.02
N MET A 97 11.01 -7.48 12.56
CA MET A 97 9.58 -7.77 12.39
C MET A 97 8.86 -7.92 13.74
N GLY A 98 9.53 -8.47 14.74
CA GLY A 98 8.91 -8.82 16.02
C GLY A 98 7.79 -9.85 15.82
N ASN A 99 6.61 -9.56 16.37
CA ASN A 99 5.41 -10.40 16.27
C ASN A 99 4.42 -9.95 15.17
N ARG A 100 4.88 -9.19 14.20
CA ARG A 100 4.05 -8.73 13.07
C ARG A 100 3.97 -9.82 12.00
N ILE A 101 2.90 -10.57 12.04
CA ILE A 101 2.59 -11.64 11.08
C ILE A 101 1.19 -11.42 10.52
#